data_583957b5d72bc6b2acb2392f1956bbad
#
_entry.id   583957b5d72bc6b2acb2392f1956bbad
#
_cell.length_a   1.000
_cell.length_b   1.000
_cell.length_c   1.000
_cell.angle_alpha   90.00
_cell.angle_beta   90.00
_cell.angle_gamma   90.00
#
_symmetry.space_group_name_H-M   'P 1'
#
loop_
_entity.id
_entity.type
_entity.pdbx_description
1 polymer ?
#
loop_
_entity_poly.entity_id
_entity_poly.type
_entity_poly.pdbx_seq_one_letter_code
_entity_poly.pdbx_strand_id
1 'polypeptide(L)'
;MLLWNELINEAQDLEQSTSSSKDDLKLLQIYLCRLYLTPGYENTLSLFNAEESLAFLGIKPVEESDTLSGTRAHLKAIRKREKALTASLKGKPGLSFEPLLASLVNLLKPSVVEIKLLVYALLLLKHPQSKQVLRELEINEFNNSVNALAKAIRESSRQVARALDEDAMLSQIRLLEPANRGSDIWDLVEGGPLLGQLVLAASDDQDGKSEPDIEQMLFRHVCPPGPAAKHQIGDFKGVPELQLMLDYVRNALSTKARGKNILLYGKPGTGKTQLARAMAEKLAAPLYEVPTKDSQAGAMTGRIRLDAAKLAQMFLEDRLGAILLFDEMEDAFRKTDQLAKGWFNQLLEENQAPVIWISNNIREVDPAFLRRF
;
A
#
# COMPACT_ATOMS: atom_id res chain seq x y z
N MET A 1 -9.15 22.35 1.12
CA MET A 1 -8.84 21.92 2.49
C MET A 1 -10.06 21.30 3.18
N LEU A 2 -11.23 21.93 3.18
CA LEU A 2 -12.46 21.41 3.81
C LEU A 2 -12.84 19.98 3.33
N LEU A 3 -12.79 19.70 2.04
CA LEU A 3 -13.21 18.43 1.43
C LEU A 3 -12.40 17.20 1.91
N TRP A 4 -11.13 17.41 2.28
CA TRP A 4 -10.24 16.32 2.71
C TRP A 4 -10.24 16.13 4.22
N ASN A 5 -10.43 17.18 4.98
CA ASN A 5 -10.61 17.08 6.45
C ASN A 5 -11.95 16.37 6.78
N GLU A 6 -12.98 16.58 5.96
CA GLU A 6 -14.25 15.86 6.10
C GLU A 6 -14.12 14.37 5.77
N LEU A 7 -13.39 13.98 4.71
CA LEU A 7 -13.11 12.59 4.38
C LEU A 7 -12.30 11.85 5.46
N ILE A 8 -11.41 12.55 6.16
CA ILE A 8 -10.55 11.96 7.20
C ILE A 8 -11.29 11.89 8.55
N ASN A 9 -12.06 12.93 8.91
CA ASN A 9 -12.73 12.99 10.21
C ASN A 9 -13.97 12.10 10.32
N GLU A 10 -14.63 11.77 9.20
CA GLU A 10 -15.87 10.99 9.16
C GLU A 10 -15.68 9.51 8.82
N ALA A 11 -14.46 9.02 8.63
CA ALA A 11 -14.18 7.58 8.55
C ALA A 11 -14.58 6.84 9.85
N GLN A 12 -14.91 7.58 10.91
CA GLN A 12 -15.38 7.05 12.20
C GLN A 12 -16.91 6.94 12.33
N ASP A 13 -17.71 7.52 11.41
CA ASP A 13 -19.19 7.58 11.53
C ASP A 13 -19.95 7.01 10.31
N LEU A 14 -19.40 6.00 9.60
CA LEU A 14 -20.00 5.47 8.38
C LEU A 14 -21.07 4.38 8.65
N GLU A 15 -22.30 4.80 8.81
CA GLU A 15 -23.48 4.03 8.44
C GLU A 15 -24.28 4.80 7.38
N GLN A 16 -24.46 4.14 6.20
CA GLN A 16 -25.41 4.43 5.13
C GLN A 16 -25.14 5.61 4.17
N SER A 17 -24.64 5.31 2.96
CA SER A 17 -25.13 5.92 1.72
C SER A 17 -24.79 5.08 0.48
N THR A 18 -25.79 4.72 -0.31
CA THR A 18 -25.64 4.18 -1.67
C THR A 18 -25.03 5.25 -2.57
N SER A 19 -23.72 5.20 -2.78
CA SER A 19 -23.00 6.21 -3.55
C SER A 19 -23.06 5.96 -5.04
N SER A 20 -23.40 7.01 -5.78
CA SER A 20 -23.49 7.01 -7.24
C SER A 20 -22.10 7.08 -7.88
N SER A 21 -21.77 6.17 -8.80
CA SER A 21 -20.54 6.17 -9.64
C SER A 21 -20.30 7.49 -10.41
N LYS A 22 -21.24 8.42 -10.38
CA LYS A 22 -21.16 9.73 -11.05
C LYS A 22 -20.13 10.67 -10.42
N ASP A 23 -19.87 10.57 -9.14
CA ASP A 23 -18.92 11.47 -8.47
C ASP A 23 -17.48 11.03 -8.66
N ASP A 24 -17.22 9.74 -8.85
CA ASP A 24 -15.91 9.20 -9.23
C ASP A 24 -15.41 9.87 -10.51
N LEU A 25 -16.24 9.83 -11.56
CA LEU A 25 -15.89 10.43 -12.84
C LEU A 25 -15.70 11.96 -12.75
N LYS A 26 -16.54 12.65 -11.98
CA LYS A 26 -16.38 14.11 -11.78
C LYS A 26 -15.07 14.45 -11.10
N LEU A 27 -14.69 13.69 -10.06
CA LEU A 27 -13.43 13.90 -9.33
C LEU A 27 -12.23 13.64 -10.25
N LEU A 28 -12.27 12.56 -11.03
CA LEU A 28 -11.24 12.26 -12.02
C LEU A 28 -11.13 13.37 -13.06
N GLN A 29 -12.26 13.84 -13.61
CA GLN A 29 -12.27 14.95 -14.56
C GLN A 29 -11.67 16.24 -13.95
N ILE A 30 -11.88 16.51 -12.66
CA ILE A 30 -11.25 17.64 -11.98
C ILE A 30 -9.73 17.50 -11.98
N TYR A 31 -9.21 16.31 -11.65
CA TYR A 31 -7.76 16.06 -11.66
C TYR A 31 -7.18 16.21 -13.06
N LEU A 32 -7.81 15.64 -14.06
CA LEU A 32 -7.38 15.77 -15.45
C LEU A 32 -7.43 17.23 -15.93
N CYS A 33 -8.49 17.97 -15.63
CA CYS A 33 -8.55 19.42 -15.94
C CYS A 33 -7.37 20.18 -15.34
N ARG A 34 -6.99 19.88 -14.09
CA ARG A 34 -5.85 20.52 -13.43
C ARG A 34 -4.51 20.14 -14.03
N LEU A 35 -4.36 18.90 -14.51
CA LEU A 35 -3.18 18.49 -15.27
C LEU A 35 -3.02 19.30 -16.54
N TYR A 36 -4.09 19.45 -17.35
CA TYR A 36 -4.10 20.31 -18.54
C TYR A 36 -3.82 21.79 -18.25
N LEU A 37 -4.21 22.28 -17.09
CA LEU A 37 -3.97 23.66 -16.66
C LEU A 37 -2.60 23.86 -16.00
N THR A 38 -1.75 22.84 -15.97
CA THR A 38 -0.40 22.96 -15.42
C THR A 38 0.48 23.78 -16.38
N PRO A 39 1.11 24.86 -15.92
CA PRO A 39 1.98 25.70 -16.75
C PRO A 39 3.09 24.89 -17.42
N GLY A 40 3.32 25.14 -18.70
CA GLY A 40 4.32 24.44 -19.52
C GLY A 40 3.75 23.33 -20.41
N TYR A 41 2.50 22.88 -20.20
CA TYR A 41 1.84 21.83 -20.98
C TYR A 41 0.64 22.35 -21.77
N GLU A 42 0.50 23.67 -21.88
CA GLU A 42 -0.62 24.33 -22.59
C GLU A 42 -0.62 23.99 -24.10
N ASN A 43 0.55 23.68 -24.66
CA ASN A 43 0.70 23.40 -26.10
C ASN A 43 0.32 21.96 -26.46
N THR A 44 0.18 21.04 -25.53
CA THR A 44 -0.18 19.65 -25.82
C THR A 44 -1.60 19.54 -26.42
N LEU A 45 -2.48 20.48 -26.12
CA LEU A 45 -3.82 20.58 -26.71
C LEU A 45 -3.84 20.99 -28.18
N SER A 46 -2.73 21.53 -28.71
CA SER A 46 -2.67 22.03 -30.10
C SER A 46 -2.06 21.01 -31.08
N LEU A 47 -1.38 19.99 -30.58
CA LEU A 47 -0.56 19.08 -31.41
C LEU A 47 -1.25 17.77 -31.77
N PHE A 48 -2.31 17.39 -31.05
CA PHE A 48 -3.00 16.10 -31.24
C PHE A 48 -4.52 16.24 -31.30
N ASN A 49 -5.19 15.20 -31.78
CA ASN A 49 -6.65 15.06 -31.78
C ASN A 49 -7.18 15.09 -30.33
N ALA A 50 -7.19 16.27 -29.73
CA ALA A 50 -7.71 16.51 -28.38
C ALA A 50 -9.23 16.23 -28.24
N GLU A 51 -9.88 15.78 -29.32
CA GLU A 51 -11.31 15.51 -29.36
C GLU A 51 -11.72 14.47 -28.33
N GLU A 52 -10.99 13.35 -28.23
CA GLU A 52 -11.31 12.29 -27.28
C GLU A 52 -11.10 12.76 -25.83
N SER A 53 -9.99 13.45 -25.56
CA SER A 53 -9.71 14.01 -24.24
C SER A 53 -10.72 15.08 -23.83
N LEU A 54 -11.07 15.98 -24.75
CA LEU A 54 -12.11 17.01 -24.48
C LEU A 54 -13.48 16.37 -24.28
N ALA A 55 -13.82 15.35 -25.07
CA ALA A 55 -15.06 14.59 -24.92
C ALA A 55 -15.12 13.88 -23.56
N PHE A 56 -14.00 13.24 -23.11
CA PHE A 56 -13.90 12.63 -21.78
C PHE A 56 -14.11 13.66 -20.66
N LEU A 57 -13.60 14.88 -20.83
CA LEU A 57 -13.82 15.99 -19.91
C LEU A 57 -15.23 16.59 -20.00
N GLY A 58 -16.03 16.20 -20.99
CA GLY A 58 -17.36 16.76 -21.24
C GLY A 58 -17.29 18.18 -21.83
N ILE A 59 -16.27 18.46 -22.62
CA ILE A 59 -16.03 19.74 -23.30
C ILE A 59 -16.21 19.53 -24.80
N LYS A 60 -17.00 20.38 -25.47
CA LYS A 60 -17.12 20.35 -26.94
C LYS A 60 -15.87 20.97 -27.55
N PRO A 61 -15.27 20.33 -28.57
CA PRO A 61 -14.19 20.93 -29.35
C PRO A 61 -14.64 22.29 -29.95
N VAL A 62 -13.70 23.22 -30.02
CA VAL A 62 -13.95 24.53 -30.64
C VAL A 62 -13.38 24.49 -32.05
N GLU A 63 -14.23 24.74 -33.03
CA GLU A 63 -13.85 24.87 -34.45
C GLU A 63 -13.17 26.23 -34.67
N GLU A 64 -11.89 26.35 -34.40
CA GLU A 64 -11.10 27.53 -34.72
C GLU A 64 -9.95 27.15 -35.66
N SER A 65 -9.75 27.97 -36.67
CA SER A 65 -8.79 27.74 -37.76
C SER A 65 -7.35 28.07 -37.41
N ASP A 66 -7.08 28.73 -36.26
CA ASP A 66 -5.77 29.12 -35.80
C ASP A 66 -5.40 28.34 -34.53
N THR A 67 -4.26 27.63 -34.57
CA THR A 67 -3.80 26.74 -33.48
C THR A 67 -3.66 27.44 -32.13
N LEU A 68 -3.17 28.68 -32.12
CA LEU A 68 -2.98 29.45 -30.86
C LEU A 68 -4.29 29.96 -30.27
N SER A 69 -5.24 30.38 -31.11
CA SER A 69 -6.56 30.81 -30.68
C SER A 69 -7.37 29.64 -30.15
N GLY A 70 -7.37 28.51 -30.87
CA GLY A 70 -8.00 27.26 -30.45
C GLY A 70 -7.48 26.74 -29.09
N THR A 71 -6.17 26.73 -28.90
CA THR A 71 -5.57 26.34 -27.62
C THR A 71 -6.04 27.21 -26.46
N ARG A 72 -6.07 28.53 -26.63
CA ARG A 72 -6.57 29.47 -25.59
C ARG A 72 -8.06 29.25 -25.30
N ALA A 73 -8.87 29.00 -26.33
CA ALA A 73 -10.28 28.71 -26.16
C ALA A 73 -10.49 27.40 -25.38
N HIS A 74 -9.74 26.34 -25.71
CA HIS A 74 -9.80 25.06 -24.99
C HIS A 74 -9.37 25.22 -23.53
N LEU A 75 -8.26 25.92 -23.24
CA LEU A 75 -7.83 26.17 -21.86
C LEU A 75 -8.86 26.96 -21.06
N LYS A 76 -9.55 27.93 -21.69
CA LYS A 76 -10.65 28.67 -21.06
C LYS A 76 -11.84 27.76 -20.78
N ALA A 77 -12.17 26.84 -21.69
CA ALA A 77 -13.24 25.86 -21.51
C ALA A 77 -12.91 24.87 -20.39
N ILE A 78 -11.67 24.37 -20.33
CA ILE A 78 -11.17 23.48 -19.27
C ILE A 78 -11.23 24.17 -17.90
N ARG A 79 -10.79 25.42 -17.80
CA ARG A 79 -10.91 26.20 -16.53
C ARG A 79 -12.36 26.37 -16.09
N LYS A 80 -13.27 26.65 -17.04
CA LYS A 80 -14.70 26.75 -16.75
C LYS A 80 -15.26 25.43 -16.28
N ARG A 81 -14.88 24.31 -16.93
CA ARG A 81 -15.30 22.96 -16.57
C ARG A 81 -14.81 22.55 -15.18
N GLU A 82 -13.52 22.76 -14.88
CA GLU A 82 -12.94 22.47 -13.56
C GLU A 82 -13.70 23.20 -12.44
N LYS A 83 -13.98 24.51 -12.63
CA LYS A 83 -14.76 25.28 -11.66
C LYS A 83 -16.19 24.75 -11.48
N ALA A 84 -16.86 24.40 -12.57
CA ALA A 84 -18.22 23.86 -12.53
C ALA A 84 -18.28 22.51 -11.83
N LEU A 85 -17.32 21.59 -12.15
CA LEU A 85 -17.21 20.29 -11.50
C LEU A 85 -16.90 20.43 -10.02
N THR A 86 -15.92 21.28 -9.67
CA THR A 86 -15.57 21.55 -8.26
C THR A 86 -16.74 22.14 -7.49
N ALA A 87 -17.55 22.98 -8.12
CA ALA A 87 -18.76 23.53 -7.49
C ALA A 87 -19.87 22.49 -7.33
N SER A 88 -19.97 21.51 -8.25
CA SER A 88 -20.96 20.43 -8.16
C SER A 88 -20.63 19.39 -7.09
N LEU A 89 -19.36 19.25 -6.71
CA LEU A 89 -18.88 18.40 -5.62
C LEU A 89 -18.76 19.17 -4.28
N LYS A 90 -19.53 20.25 -4.08
CA LYS A 90 -19.59 20.94 -2.78
C LYS A 90 -20.21 20.01 -1.75
N GLY A 91 -19.43 19.69 -0.73
CA GLY A 91 -19.73 18.64 0.23
C GLY A 91 -18.86 17.41 0.02
N LYS A 92 -19.18 16.33 0.72
CA LYS A 92 -18.50 15.05 0.60
C LYS A 92 -18.90 14.39 -0.72
N PRO A 93 -17.95 14.11 -1.66
CA PRO A 93 -18.29 13.33 -2.85
C PRO A 93 -18.63 11.90 -2.41
N GLY A 94 -19.77 11.38 -2.88
CA GLY A 94 -20.10 9.98 -2.72
C GLY A 94 -19.27 9.13 -3.68
N LEU A 95 -18.13 8.62 -3.22
CA LEU A 95 -17.26 7.76 -4.02
C LEU A 95 -17.71 6.31 -3.94
N SER A 96 -17.77 5.62 -5.07
CA SER A 96 -18.22 4.23 -5.14
C SER A 96 -17.31 3.25 -4.40
N PHE A 97 -16.07 3.64 -4.11
CA PHE A 97 -15.08 2.87 -3.37
C PHE A 97 -14.84 3.43 -1.95
N GLU A 98 -15.75 4.25 -1.45
CA GLU A 98 -15.60 4.88 -0.13
C GLU A 98 -15.45 3.86 1.02
N PRO A 99 -16.23 2.75 1.09
CA PRO A 99 -16.05 1.76 2.14
C PRO A 99 -14.67 1.10 2.11
N LEU A 100 -14.16 0.76 0.91
CA LEU A 100 -12.81 0.24 0.75
C LEU A 100 -11.76 1.26 1.19
N LEU A 101 -11.90 2.52 0.77
CA LEU A 101 -10.97 3.59 1.15
C LEU A 101 -10.99 3.81 2.67
N ALA A 102 -12.15 3.82 3.30
CA ALA A 102 -12.29 3.97 4.75
C ALA A 102 -11.58 2.83 5.50
N SER A 103 -11.77 1.58 5.07
CA SER A 103 -11.07 0.42 5.64
C SER A 103 -9.55 0.56 5.51
N LEU A 104 -9.05 0.93 4.32
CA LEU A 104 -7.62 1.14 4.11
C LEU A 104 -7.05 2.28 4.96
N VAL A 105 -7.78 3.39 5.09
CA VAL A 105 -7.37 4.53 5.92
C VAL A 105 -7.31 4.16 7.40
N ASN A 106 -8.31 3.44 7.90
CA ASN A 106 -8.36 3.01 9.30
C ASN A 106 -7.22 2.03 9.63
N LEU A 107 -6.95 1.08 8.73
CA LEU A 107 -5.94 0.05 8.94
C LEU A 107 -4.51 0.57 8.80
N LEU A 108 -4.24 1.35 7.76
CA LEU A 108 -2.88 1.74 7.38
C LEU A 108 -2.47 3.09 7.93
N LYS A 109 -3.44 3.91 8.36
CA LYS A 109 -3.23 5.30 8.83
C LYS A 109 -2.32 6.11 7.89
N PRO A 110 -2.60 6.11 6.56
CA PRO A 110 -1.77 6.76 5.58
C PRO A 110 -1.79 8.27 5.76
N SER A 111 -0.76 8.96 5.30
CA SER A 111 -0.72 10.42 5.23
C SER A 111 -1.77 10.96 4.24
N VAL A 112 -2.13 12.25 4.37
CA VAL A 112 -3.08 12.91 3.45
C VAL A 112 -2.68 12.77 1.99
N VAL A 113 -1.38 12.84 1.69
CA VAL A 113 -0.85 12.67 0.33
C VAL A 113 -1.06 11.25 -0.18
N GLU A 114 -0.78 10.24 0.65
CA GLU A 114 -0.99 8.83 0.32
C GLU A 114 -2.47 8.53 0.09
N ILE A 115 -3.38 9.08 0.90
CA ILE A 115 -4.83 8.96 0.68
C ILE A 115 -5.22 9.52 -0.70
N LYS A 116 -4.72 10.70 -1.06
CA LYS A 116 -5.01 11.30 -2.37
C LYS A 116 -4.46 10.48 -3.53
N LEU A 117 -3.28 9.88 -3.37
CA LEU A 117 -2.71 8.99 -4.37
C LEU A 117 -3.51 7.68 -4.49
N LEU A 118 -3.96 7.09 -3.38
CA LEU A 118 -4.87 5.94 -3.39
C LEU A 118 -6.18 6.28 -4.12
N VAL A 119 -6.80 7.41 -3.80
CA VAL A 119 -8.01 7.87 -4.49
C VAL A 119 -7.75 8.03 -5.98
N TYR A 120 -6.63 8.64 -6.37
CA TYR A 120 -6.26 8.81 -7.78
C TYR A 120 -6.08 7.45 -8.47
N ALA A 121 -5.36 6.51 -7.86
CA ALA A 121 -5.18 5.16 -8.38
C ALA A 121 -6.53 4.40 -8.54
N LEU A 122 -7.41 4.48 -7.53
CA LEU A 122 -8.74 3.87 -7.57
C LEU A 122 -9.60 4.46 -8.71
N LEU A 123 -9.53 5.77 -8.93
CA LEU A 123 -10.21 6.43 -10.04
C LEU A 123 -9.69 5.95 -11.40
N LEU A 124 -8.37 5.81 -11.56
CA LEU A 124 -7.76 5.30 -12.80
C LEU A 124 -8.13 3.83 -13.06
N LEU A 125 -8.20 3.00 -12.01
CA LEU A 125 -8.63 1.60 -12.12
C LEU A 125 -10.10 1.49 -12.55
N LYS A 126 -10.97 2.36 -12.04
CA LYS A 126 -12.40 2.36 -12.39
C LYS A 126 -12.71 3.00 -13.75
N HIS A 127 -11.85 3.88 -14.23
CA HIS A 127 -12.04 4.60 -15.50
C HIS A 127 -10.81 4.39 -16.40
N PRO A 128 -10.58 3.19 -16.95
CA PRO A 128 -9.38 2.87 -17.73
C PRO A 128 -9.19 3.74 -18.96
N GLN A 129 -10.29 4.31 -19.54
CA GLN A 129 -10.21 5.26 -20.65
C GLN A 129 -9.40 6.52 -20.29
N SER A 130 -9.31 6.88 -19.02
CA SER A 130 -8.51 8.03 -18.57
C SER A 130 -7.00 7.87 -18.85
N LYS A 131 -6.51 6.62 -18.97
CA LYS A 131 -5.09 6.37 -19.34
C LYS A 131 -4.78 6.91 -20.74
N GLN A 132 -5.72 6.85 -21.69
CA GLN A 132 -5.55 7.44 -23.01
C GLN A 132 -5.43 8.97 -22.91
N VAL A 133 -6.31 9.61 -22.13
CA VAL A 133 -6.26 11.06 -21.87
C VAL A 133 -4.93 11.48 -21.25
N LEU A 134 -4.39 10.68 -20.32
CA LEU A 134 -3.10 10.95 -19.68
C LEU A 134 -1.92 10.81 -20.67
N ARG A 135 -1.97 9.86 -21.61
CA ARG A 135 -0.93 9.72 -22.65
C ARG A 135 -0.90 10.92 -23.60
N GLU A 136 -2.06 11.46 -23.93
CA GLU A 136 -2.19 12.64 -24.79
C GLU A 136 -1.65 13.94 -24.14
N LEU A 137 -1.45 13.94 -22.80
CA LEU A 137 -0.86 15.07 -22.10
C LEU A 137 0.65 15.23 -22.35
N GLU A 138 1.33 14.18 -22.82
CA GLU A 138 2.78 14.16 -23.09
C GLU A 138 3.66 14.74 -21.96
N ILE A 139 3.20 14.58 -20.71
CA ILE A 139 3.99 14.95 -19.54
C ILE A 139 4.92 13.80 -19.25
N ASN A 140 6.15 13.94 -19.73
CA ASN A 140 7.18 12.92 -19.67
C ASN A 140 8.19 13.26 -18.57
N GLU A 141 8.95 12.26 -18.17
CA GLU A 141 9.94 12.30 -17.10
C GLU A 141 9.33 12.46 -15.69
N PHE A 142 9.91 11.73 -14.77
CA PHE A 142 9.44 11.63 -13.38
C PHE A 142 9.20 12.99 -12.69
N ASN A 143 10.19 13.90 -12.78
CA ASN A 143 10.09 15.20 -12.09
C ASN A 143 8.93 16.05 -12.62
N ASN A 144 8.72 16.04 -13.92
CA ASN A 144 7.64 16.78 -14.59
C ASN A 144 6.29 16.18 -14.22
N SER A 145 6.18 14.85 -14.26
CA SER A 145 5.00 14.09 -13.93
C SER A 145 4.61 14.28 -12.45
N VAL A 146 5.58 14.20 -11.54
CA VAL A 146 5.37 14.48 -10.11
C VAL A 146 4.91 15.92 -9.87
N ASN A 147 5.52 16.90 -10.55
CA ASN A 147 5.13 18.31 -10.40
C ASN A 147 3.71 18.56 -10.90
N ALA A 148 3.34 17.96 -12.03
CA ALA A 148 1.99 18.08 -12.59
C ALA A 148 0.94 17.43 -11.67
N LEU A 149 1.21 16.19 -11.23
CA LEU A 149 0.31 15.48 -10.32
C LEU A 149 0.15 16.22 -8.99
N ALA A 150 1.25 16.72 -8.42
CA ALA A 150 1.21 17.47 -7.16
C ALA A 150 0.28 18.69 -7.24
N LYS A 151 0.34 19.43 -8.36
CA LYS A 151 -0.58 20.55 -8.62
C LYS A 151 -2.03 20.07 -8.78
N ALA A 152 -2.25 18.96 -9.48
CA ALA A 152 -3.58 18.41 -9.71
C ALA A 152 -4.27 18.00 -8.38
N ILE A 153 -3.53 17.32 -7.49
CA ILE A 153 -4.03 16.89 -6.18
C ILE A 153 -3.87 17.95 -5.08
N ARG A 154 -3.27 19.12 -5.40
CA ARG A 154 -3.00 20.24 -4.50
C ARG A 154 -2.12 19.85 -3.31
N GLU A 155 -0.97 19.26 -3.61
CA GLU A 155 0.06 18.88 -2.65
C GLU A 155 1.44 19.36 -3.10
N SER A 156 2.46 19.23 -2.23
CA SER A 156 3.83 19.58 -2.60
C SER A 156 4.48 18.46 -3.40
N SER A 157 5.25 18.79 -4.44
CA SER A 157 5.98 17.83 -5.26
C SER A 157 6.90 16.93 -4.45
N ARG A 158 7.53 17.47 -3.39
CA ARG A 158 8.39 16.70 -2.48
C ARG A 158 7.64 15.61 -1.72
N GLN A 159 6.41 15.92 -1.26
CA GLN A 159 5.58 14.93 -0.55
C GLN A 159 5.06 13.85 -1.50
N VAL A 160 4.63 14.25 -2.71
CA VAL A 160 4.20 13.31 -3.75
C VAL A 160 5.35 12.38 -4.15
N ALA A 161 6.55 12.92 -4.42
CA ALA A 161 7.72 12.10 -4.75
C ALA A 161 8.05 11.08 -3.65
N ARG A 162 7.99 11.49 -2.37
CA ARG A 162 8.24 10.58 -1.24
C ARG A 162 7.18 9.49 -1.11
N ALA A 163 5.91 9.81 -1.38
CA ALA A 163 4.82 8.86 -1.29
C ALA A 163 4.77 7.87 -2.47
N LEU A 164 5.49 8.14 -3.55
CA LEU A 164 5.67 7.27 -4.72
C LEU A 164 7.00 6.52 -4.72
N ASP A 165 7.86 6.75 -3.73
CA ASP A 165 9.13 6.06 -3.59
C ASP A 165 8.92 4.56 -3.32
N GLU A 166 9.90 3.74 -3.71
CA GLU A 166 9.88 2.29 -3.43
C GLU A 166 9.83 1.97 -1.93
N ASP A 167 10.33 2.90 -1.11
CA ASP A 167 10.33 2.83 0.35
C ASP A 167 9.04 3.33 0.99
N ALA A 168 8.13 3.91 0.22
CA ALA A 168 6.85 4.38 0.72
C ALA A 168 5.95 3.20 1.12
N MET A 169 5.18 3.37 2.19
CA MET A 169 4.32 2.32 2.74
C MET A 169 3.40 1.69 1.69
N LEU A 170 2.75 2.50 0.85
CA LEU A 170 1.82 2.00 -0.18
C LEU A 170 2.51 1.17 -1.27
N SER A 171 3.77 1.51 -1.59
CA SER A 171 4.60 0.74 -2.53
C SER A 171 5.05 -0.59 -1.90
N GLN A 172 5.46 -0.56 -0.64
CA GLN A 172 5.92 -1.73 0.11
C GLN A 172 4.85 -2.82 0.24
N ILE A 173 3.59 -2.41 0.52
CA ILE A 173 2.46 -3.35 0.59
C ILE A 173 1.82 -3.63 -0.77
N ARG A 174 2.39 -3.11 -1.85
CA ARG A 174 1.90 -3.28 -3.22
C ARG A 174 0.45 -2.85 -3.45
N LEU A 175 0.00 -1.84 -2.73
CA LEU A 175 -1.22 -1.12 -3.09
C LEU A 175 -0.97 -0.18 -4.26
N LEU A 176 0.21 0.44 -4.34
CA LEU A 176 0.68 1.17 -5.51
C LEU A 176 1.97 0.52 -6.03
N GLU A 177 2.17 0.54 -7.34
CA GLU A 177 3.47 0.22 -7.91
C GLU A 177 4.43 1.39 -7.69
N PRO A 178 5.71 1.12 -7.34
CA PRO A 178 6.68 2.18 -7.15
C PRO A 178 6.97 2.89 -8.47
N ALA A 179 6.96 4.22 -8.46
CA ALA A 179 7.26 4.99 -9.64
C ALA A 179 8.75 4.94 -9.99
N ASN A 180 9.05 4.76 -11.27
CA ASN A 180 10.41 4.75 -11.79
C ASN A 180 10.88 6.18 -12.13
N ARG A 181 12.21 6.41 -12.26
CA ARG A 181 12.76 7.69 -12.73
C ARG A 181 12.39 8.06 -14.17
N GLY A 182 11.91 7.10 -14.96
CA GLY A 182 11.42 7.30 -16.32
C GLY A 182 9.90 7.35 -16.42
N SER A 183 9.18 7.34 -15.29
CA SER A 183 7.71 7.33 -15.32
C SER A 183 7.14 8.63 -15.88
N ASP A 184 6.28 8.47 -16.87
CA ASP A 184 5.45 9.52 -17.44
C ASP A 184 4.18 9.70 -16.60
N ILE A 185 3.39 10.74 -16.87
CA ILE A 185 2.18 11.02 -16.06
C ILE A 185 1.15 9.88 -16.11
N TRP A 186 1.10 9.12 -17.18
CA TRP A 186 0.12 8.05 -17.38
C TRP A 186 0.45 6.76 -16.62
N ASP A 187 1.72 6.54 -16.23
CA ASP A 187 2.19 5.40 -15.45
C ASP A 187 2.81 5.78 -14.10
N LEU A 188 2.80 7.07 -13.77
CA LEU A 188 3.35 7.58 -12.51
C LEU A 188 2.64 7.01 -11.28
N VAL A 189 1.34 6.82 -11.34
CA VAL A 189 0.54 6.22 -10.25
C VAL A 189 -0.22 5.04 -10.81
N GLU A 190 0.29 3.87 -10.58
CA GLU A 190 -0.34 2.63 -10.96
C GLU A 190 -0.79 1.85 -9.73
N GLY A 191 -2.05 1.40 -9.75
CA GLY A 191 -2.56 0.52 -8.69
C GLY A 191 -1.86 -0.83 -8.76
N GLY A 192 -1.29 -1.26 -7.65
CA GLY A 192 -0.65 -2.57 -7.54
C GLY A 192 -1.67 -3.72 -7.59
N PRO A 193 -1.20 -4.97 -7.75
CA PRO A 193 -2.05 -6.15 -7.86
C PRO A 193 -3.01 -6.32 -6.68
N LEU A 194 -2.57 -5.97 -5.48
CA LEU A 194 -3.39 -6.03 -4.28
C LEU A 194 -4.57 -5.05 -4.35
N LEU A 195 -4.34 -3.81 -4.79
CA LEU A 195 -5.40 -2.83 -4.91
C LEU A 195 -6.48 -3.29 -5.92
N GLY A 196 -6.06 -3.89 -7.04
CA GLY A 196 -6.96 -4.48 -8.02
C GLY A 196 -7.83 -5.60 -7.41
N GLN A 197 -7.24 -6.50 -6.64
CA GLN A 197 -7.95 -7.57 -5.95
C GLN A 197 -8.97 -7.03 -4.93
N LEU A 198 -8.59 -6.02 -4.14
CA LEU A 198 -9.49 -5.39 -3.18
C LEU A 198 -10.67 -4.68 -3.85
N VAL A 199 -10.43 -4.01 -4.98
CA VAL A 199 -11.50 -3.38 -5.77
C VAL A 199 -12.47 -4.41 -6.33
N LEU A 200 -11.97 -5.54 -6.84
CA LEU A 200 -12.81 -6.63 -7.34
C LEU A 200 -13.64 -7.22 -6.21
N ALA A 201 -13.02 -7.55 -5.08
CA ALA A 201 -13.73 -8.11 -3.92
C ALA A 201 -14.82 -7.17 -3.39
N ALA A 202 -14.53 -5.85 -3.33
CA ALA A 202 -15.52 -4.86 -2.90
C ALA A 202 -16.64 -4.62 -3.94
N SER A 203 -16.45 -5.06 -5.20
CA SER A 203 -17.45 -4.91 -6.27
C SER A 203 -18.36 -6.14 -6.42
N ASP A 204 -17.93 -7.32 -5.95
CA ASP A 204 -18.66 -8.60 -6.09
C ASP A 204 -19.84 -8.74 -5.13
N ASP A 205 -20.13 -7.74 -4.30
CA ASP A 205 -21.17 -7.77 -3.27
C ASP A 205 -22.61 -7.58 -3.81
N GLN A 206 -22.84 -7.81 -5.12
CA GLN A 206 -24.20 -7.74 -5.71
C GLN A 206 -25.10 -8.91 -5.31
N ASP A 207 -24.58 -9.98 -4.69
CA ASP A 207 -25.34 -11.21 -4.36
C ASP A 207 -25.73 -11.36 -2.88
N GLY A 208 -25.59 -10.30 -2.04
CA GLY A 208 -26.02 -10.37 -0.63
C GLY A 208 -25.20 -11.31 0.25
N LYS A 209 -23.97 -11.64 -0.15
CA LYS A 209 -22.97 -12.32 0.68
C LYS A 209 -22.30 -11.27 1.55
N SER A 210 -21.92 -11.64 2.77
CA SER A 210 -21.29 -10.78 3.78
C SER A 210 -20.21 -9.88 3.18
N GLU A 211 -20.19 -8.60 3.57
CA GLU A 211 -19.15 -7.63 3.17
C GLU A 211 -17.74 -8.25 3.24
N PRO A 212 -16.90 -8.07 2.22
CA PRO A 212 -15.57 -8.63 2.22
C PRO A 212 -14.76 -8.04 3.38
N ASP A 213 -14.17 -8.90 4.19
CA ASP A 213 -13.26 -8.50 5.25
C ASP A 213 -11.93 -7.99 4.63
N ILE A 214 -11.92 -6.71 4.28
CA ILE A 214 -10.77 -6.02 3.66
C ILE A 214 -9.52 -6.14 4.55
N GLU A 215 -9.72 -6.05 5.87
CA GLU A 215 -8.63 -6.21 6.82
C GLU A 215 -8.01 -7.61 6.73
N GLN A 216 -8.85 -8.63 6.72
CA GLN A 216 -8.37 -10.01 6.62
C GLN A 216 -7.68 -10.28 5.26
N MET A 217 -8.21 -9.72 4.17
CA MET A 217 -7.59 -9.82 2.85
C MET A 217 -6.20 -9.17 2.83
N LEU A 218 -6.11 -7.93 3.31
CA LEU A 218 -4.85 -7.19 3.37
C LEU A 218 -3.83 -7.92 4.26
N PHE A 219 -4.26 -8.34 5.44
CA PHE A 219 -3.40 -9.05 6.38
C PHE A 219 -2.88 -10.37 5.82
N ARG A 220 -3.75 -11.18 5.18
CA ARG A 220 -3.33 -12.43 4.53
C ARG A 220 -2.36 -12.21 3.37
N HIS A 221 -2.44 -11.07 2.70
CA HIS A 221 -1.49 -10.73 1.65
C HIS A 221 -0.11 -10.37 2.22
N VAL A 222 -0.08 -9.55 3.29
CA VAL A 222 1.16 -9.09 3.92
C VAL A 222 1.81 -10.20 4.74
N CYS A 223 1.01 -11.00 5.45
CA CYS A 223 1.48 -12.02 6.37
C CYS A 223 0.47 -13.18 6.46
N PRO A 224 0.56 -14.16 5.57
CA PRO A 224 -0.35 -15.30 5.57
C PRO A 224 -0.21 -16.15 6.85
N PRO A 225 -1.28 -16.84 7.26
CA PRO A 225 -1.18 -17.83 8.32
C PRO A 225 -0.21 -18.95 7.91
N GLY A 226 0.68 -19.30 8.84
CA GLY A 226 1.60 -20.41 8.64
C GLY A 226 0.87 -21.74 8.51
N PRO A 227 1.39 -22.67 7.71
CA PRO A 227 0.82 -24.02 7.63
C PRO A 227 0.98 -24.76 8.96
N ALA A 228 0.11 -25.74 9.20
CA ALA A 228 0.17 -26.59 10.36
C ALA A 228 1.54 -27.28 10.51
N ALA A 229 1.95 -27.53 11.75
CA ALA A 229 3.18 -28.26 12.02
C ALA A 229 3.07 -29.71 11.53
N LYS A 230 4.12 -30.22 10.91
CA LYS A 230 4.21 -31.62 10.49
C LYS A 230 4.68 -32.52 11.63
N HIS A 231 5.23 -31.96 12.70
CA HIS A 231 5.82 -32.62 13.84
C HIS A 231 5.24 -32.08 15.14
N GLN A 232 5.10 -32.95 16.13
CA GLN A 232 4.66 -32.52 17.45
C GLN A 232 5.83 -31.97 18.26
N ILE A 233 5.55 -31.11 19.23
CA ILE A 233 6.59 -30.55 20.11
C ILE A 233 7.44 -31.62 20.82
N GLY A 234 6.83 -32.80 21.05
CA GLY A 234 7.51 -33.96 21.63
C GLY A 234 8.63 -34.56 20.79
N ASP A 235 8.64 -34.30 19.47
CA ASP A 235 9.68 -34.77 18.55
C ASP A 235 10.98 -33.96 18.69
N PHE A 236 10.90 -32.79 19.34
CA PHE A 236 12.00 -31.86 19.52
C PHE A 236 12.65 -31.91 20.94
N LYS A 237 12.50 -33.03 21.67
CA LYS A 237 13.04 -33.20 23.04
C LYS A 237 14.54 -32.99 23.15
N GLY A 238 15.29 -33.16 22.05
CA GLY A 238 16.74 -32.93 22.00
C GLY A 238 17.16 -31.47 21.80
N VAL A 239 16.20 -30.54 21.60
CA VAL A 239 16.51 -29.12 21.44
C VAL A 239 16.81 -28.51 22.82
N PRO A 240 18.01 -27.93 23.03
CA PRO A 240 18.33 -27.25 24.27
C PRO A 240 17.30 -26.13 24.56
N GLU A 241 16.98 -25.93 25.84
CA GLU A 241 16.16 -24.82 26.33
C GLU A 241 14.73 -24.75 25.73
N LEU A 242 14.24 -25.84 25.12
CA LEU A 242 12.92 -25.87 24.51
C LEU A 242 11.82 -25.41 25.48
N GLN A 243 11.86 -25.90 26.73
CA GLN A 243 10.87 -25.52 27.73
C GLN A 243 10.98 -24.03 28.10
N LEU A 244 12.19 -23.48 28.18
CA LEU A 244 12.42 -22.06 28.43
C LEU A 244 11.83 -21.20 27.28
N MET A 245 12.04 -21.59 26.02
CA MET A 245 11.46 -20.91 24.87
C MET A 245 9.93 -20.91 24.89
N LEU A 246 9.31 -22.05 25.21
CA LEU A 246 7.86 -22.16 25.34
C LEU A 246 7.33 -21.24 26.45
N ASP A 247 7.97 -21.22 27.60
CA ASP A 247 7.55 -20.40 28.74
C ASP A 247 7.76 -18.91 28.45
N TYR A 248 8.84 -18.55 27.75
CA TYR A 248 9.11 -17.19 27.32
C TYR A 248 8.03 -16.67 26.37
N VAL A 249 7.69 -17.44 25.33
CA VAL A 249 6.63 -17.05 24.38
C VAL A 249 5.26 -17.02 25.08
N ARG A 250 4.94 -18.01 25.92
CA ARG A 250 3.68 -18.04 26.68
C ARG A 250 3.53 -16.78 27.55
N ASN A 251 4.58 -16.40 28.25
CA ASN A 251 4.59 -15.19 29.06
C ASN A 251 4.42 -13.93 28.18
N ALA A 252 5.12 -13.86 27.05
CA ALA A 252 5.00 -12.74 26.11
C ALA A 252 3.55 -12.58 25.60
N LEU A 253 2.91 -13.68 25.22
CA LEU A 253 1.52 -13.69 24.76
C LEU A 253 0.53 -13.26 25.87
N SER A 254 0.73 -13.73 27.10
CA SER A 254 -0.18 -13.43 28.23
C SER A 254 -0.03 -11.99 28.73
N THR A 255 1.18 -11.44 28.72
CA THR A 255 1.47 -10.09 29.24
C THR A 255 1.43 -9.00 28.18
N LYS A 256 1.27 -9.37 26.89
CA LYS A 256 1.38 -8.45 25.74
C LYS A 256 2.71 -7.69 25.73
N ALA A 257 3.77 -8.38 26.14
CA ALA A 257 5.08 -7.76 26.28
C ALA A 257 5.70 -7.49 24.91
N ARG A 258 6.05 -6.23 24.66
CA ARG A 258 6.74 -5.80 23.43
C ARG A 258 8.21 -6.24 23.40
N GLY A 259 8.81 -6.26 22.23
CA GLY A 259 10.22 -6.54 22.05
C GLY A 259 10.61 -7.98 22.39
N LYS A 260 9.72 -8.94 22.17
CA LYS A 260 9.97 -10.37 22.48
C LYS A 260 10.38 -11.12 21.22
N ASN A 261 11.63 -11.59 21.23
CA ASN A 261 12.24 -12.26 20.08
C ASN A 261 12.90 -13.55 20.52
N ILE A 262 12.81 -14.58 19.66
CA ILE A 262 13.59 -15.82 19.76
C ILE A 262 14.34 -15.99 18.46
N LEU A 263 15.62 -16.33 18.54
CA LEU A 263 16.45 -16.70 17.40
C LEU A 263 16.71 -18.20 17.39
N LEU A 264 16.16 -18.89 16.38
CA LEU A 264 16.47 -20.28 16.08
C LEU A 264 17.55 -20.32 15.00
N TYR A 265 18.72 -20.83 15.29
CA TYR A 265 19.81 -20.92 14.32
C TYR A 265 20.42 -22.31 14.21
N GLY A 266 20.97 -22.62 13.05
CA GLY A 266 21.59 -23.92 12.79
C GLY A 266 21.57 -24.28 11.31
N LYS A 267 22.18 -25.39 10.94
CA LYS A 267 22.30 -25.85 9.57
C LYS A 267 20.91 -25.99 8.87
N PRO A 268 20.82 -25.77 7.54
CA PRO A 268 19.60 -26.07 6.80
C PRO A 268 19.12 -27.50 7.05
N GLY A 269 17.79 -27.71 7.02
CA GLY A 269 17.20 -29.05 7.18
C GLY A 269 17.13 -29.59 8.61
N THR A 270 17.52 -28.82 9.64
CA THR A 270 17.47 -29.27 11.05
C THR A 270 16.09 -29.15 11.71
N GLY A 271 15.06 -28.72 10.96
CA GLY A 271 13.68 -28.66 11.45
C GLY A 271 13.30 -27.38 12.19
N LYS A 272 14.09 -26.29 12.10
CA LYS A 272 13.81 -25.01 12.81
C LYS A 272 12.43 -24.42 12.54
N THR A 273 12.03 -24.40 11.27
CA THR A 273 10.71 -23.91 10.86
C THR A 273 9.58 -24.81 11.41
N GLN A 274 9.79 -26.12 11.42
CA GLN A 274 8.83 -27.07 12.02
C GLN A 274 8.77 -26.93 13.54
N LEU A 275 9.89 -26.65 14.20
CA LEU A 275 9.92 -26.36 15.63
C LEU A 275 9.10 -25.10 15.95
N ALA A 276 9.27 -24.01 15.19
CA ALA A 276 8.50 -22.79 15.39
C ALA A 276 6.99 -23.04 15.26
N ARG A 277 6.58 -23.81 14.24
CA ARG A 277 5.17 -24.20 14.04
C ARG A 277 4.66 -25.08 15.19
N ALA A 278 5.43 -26.09 15.61
CA ALA A 278 5.07 -26.96 16.73
C ALA A 278 4.99 -26.21 18.07
N MET A 279 5.82 -25.18 18.27
CA MET A 279 5.73 -24.29 19.44
C MET A 279 4.41 -23.50 19.41
N ALA A 280 4.04 -22.93 18.30
CA ALA A 280 2.79 -22.19 18.14
C ALA A 280 1.58 -23.08 18.41
N GLU A 281 1.52 -24.28 17.84
CA GLU A 281 0.45 -25.25 18.11
C GLU A 281 0.39 -25.65 19.60
N LYS A 282 1.55 -25.92 20.23
CA LYS A 282 1.61 -26.25 21.66
C LYS A 282 1.08 -25.13 22.54
N LEU A 283 1.26 -23.90 22.12
CA LEU A 283 0.79 -22.70 22.82
C LEU A 283 -0.64 -22.32 22.45
N ALA A 284 -1.28 -23.05 21.51
CA ALA A 284 -2.58 -22.72 20.93
C ALA A 284 -2.62 -21.27 20.38
N ALA A 285 -1.51 -20.80 19.83
CA ALA A 285 -1.33 -19.46 19.30
C ALA A 285 -1.35 -19.48 17.76
N PRO A 286 -2.10 -18.61 17.09
CA PRO A 286 -1.98 -18.43 15.65
C PRO A 286 -0.54 -18.06 15.25
N LEU A 287 0.00 -18.73 14.23
CA LEU A 287 1.29 -18.43 13.65
C LEU A 287 1.10 -17.77 12.30
N TYR A 288 1.75 -16.65 12.10
CA TYR A 288 1.80 -15.95 10.82
C TYR A 288 3.24 -15.95 10.31
N GLU A 289 3.42 -16.17 9.00
CA GLU A 289 4.75 -16.29 8.40
C GLU A 289 5.00 -15.15 7.43
N VAL A 290 6.14 -14.45 7.60
CA VAL A 290 6.57 -13.45 6.62
C VAL A 290 6.92 -14.15 5.31
N PRO A 291 6.28 -13.83 4.19
CA PRO A 291 6.47 -14.54 2.95
C PRO A 291 7.89 -14.37 2.40
N THR A 292 8.41 -15.40 1.74
CA THR A 292 9.68 -15.39 1.01
C THR A 292 9.48 -15.14 -0.48
N LYS A 293 8.25 -15.30 -0.97
CA LYS A 293 7.86 -15.10 -2.37
C LYS A 293 6.66 -14.17 -2.44
N ASP A 294 6.62 -13.39 -3.50
CA ASP A 294 5.44 -12.55 -3.80
C ASP A 294 4.30 -13.39 -4.43
N SER A 295 3.17 -12.75 -4.69
CA SER A 295 1.99 -13.37 -5.29
C SER A 295 2.22 -13.91 -6.72
N GLN A 296 3.30 -13.48 -7.39
CA GLN A 296 3.71 -13.94 -8.71
C GLN A 296 4.85 -14.98 -8.64
N ALA A 297 5.12 -15.53 -7.45
CA ALA A 297 6.20 -16.49 -7.16
C ALA A 297 7.62 -15.92 -7.38
N GLY A 298 7.78 -14.61 -7.49
CA GLY A 298 9.06 -13.92 -7.46
C GLY A 298 9.67 -13.92 -6.05
N ALA A 299 11.00 -14.04 -5.94
CA ALA A 299 11.68 -13.96 -4.64
C ALA A 299 11.58 -12.53 -4.09
N MET A 300 11.06 -12.39 -2.87
CA MET A 300 11.04 -11.10 -2.18
C MET A 300 12.45 -10.72 -1.69
N THR A 301 12.84 -9.47 -1.90
CA THR A 301 14.12 -8.98 -1.34
C THR A 301 14.05 -8.89 0.17
N GLY A 302 15.20 -8.95 0.83
CA GLY A 302 15.27 -8.87 2.30
C GLY A 302 14.58 -7.63 2.86
N ARG A 303 14.70 -6.48 2.18
CA ARG A 303 14.05 -5.24 2.57
C ARG A 303 12.52 -5.36 2.53
N ILE A 304 11.96 -5.81 1.42
CA ILE A 304 10.49 -5.99 1.28
C ILE A 304 9.96 -6.92 2.37
N ARG A 305 10.71 -7.97 2.73
CA ARG A 305 10.35 -8.90 3.81
C ARG A 305 10.37 -8.25 5.19
N LEU A 306 11.36 -7.38 5.47
CA LEU A 306 11.40 -6.61 6.72
C LEU A 306 10.24 -5.62 6.82
N ASP A 307 9.88 -4.99 5.72
CA ASP A 307 8.73 -4.08 5.66
C ASP A 307 7.41 -4.84 5.83
N ALA A 308 7.27 -6.02 5.24
CA ALA A 308 6.14 -6.92 5.49
C ALA A 308 6.06 -7.34 6.97
N ALA A 309 7.20 -7.63 7.62
CA ALA A 309 7.23 -7.93 9.06
C ALA A 309 6.77 -6.75 9.91
N LYS A 310 7.19 -5.53 9.58
CA LYS A 310 6.74 -4.32 10.28
C LYS A 310 5.23 -4.10 10.13
N LEU A 311 4.71 -4.24 8.92
CA LEU A 311 3.27 -4.15 8.67
C LEU A 311 2.50 -5.25 9.39
N ALA A 312 3.02 -6.49 9.37
CA ALA A 312 2.43 -7.59 10.14
C ALA A 312 2.34 -7.25 11.63
N GLN A 313 3.37 -6.62 12.20
CA GLN A 313 3.35 -6.19 13.60
C GLN A 313 2.25 -5.15 13.88
N MET A 314 1.99 -4.22 12.96
CA MET A 314 0.90 -3.25 13.10
C MET A 314 -0.47 -3.96 13.12
N PHE A 315 -0.69 -4.93 12.24
CA PHE A 315 -1.94 -5.72 12.24
C PHE A 315 -2.07 -6.64 13.45
N LEU A 316 -0.95 -7.10 14.01
CA LEU A 316 -0.93 -7.99 15.17
C LEU A 316 -1.10 -7.24 16.51
N GLU A 317 -0.99 -5.91 16.53
CA GLU A 317 -1.21 -5.09 17.73
C GLU A 317 -2.60 -5.33 18.33
N ASP A 318 -3.62 -5.42 17.48
CA ASP A 318 -5.01 -5.66 17.90
C ASP A 318 -5.38 -7.15 17.95
N ARG A 319 -4.57 -8.04 17.38
CA ARG A 319 -4.77 -9.50 17.33
C ARG A 319 -3.98 -10.20 18.44
N LEU A 320 -4.59 -10.23 19.62
CA LEU A 320 -3.95 -10.81 20.81
C LEU A 320 -3.63 -12.30 20.65
N GLY A 321 -2.43 -12.66 21.08
CA GLY A 321 -2.02 -14.05 21.21
C GLY A 321 -1.44 -14.68 19.95
N ALA A 322 -1.05 -13.90 18.95
CA ALA A 322 -0.41 -14.40 17.73
C ALA A 322 1.13 -14.38 17.82
N ILE A 323 1.78 -15.21 17.03
CA ILE A 323 3.24 -15.31 16.87
C ILE A 323 3.59 -15.01 15.41
N LEU A 324 4.62 -14.19 15.18
CA LEU A 324 5.18 -13.94 13.87
C LEU A 324 6.41 -14.81 13.63
N LEU A 325 6.52 -15.45 12.48
CA LEU A 325 7.70 -16.20 12.04
C LEU A 325 8.39 -15.47 10.90
N PHE A 326 9.69 -15.21 11.07
CA PHE A 326 10.57 -14.69 10.03
C PHE A 326 11.65 -15.73 9.73
N ASP A 327 11.47 -16.51 8.67
CA ASP A 327 12.43 -17.53 8.25
C ASP A 327 13.50 -16.93 7.32
N GLU A 328 14.69 -17.55 7.28
CA GLU A 328 15.83 -17.12 6.42
C GLU A 328 16.18 -15.63 6.60
N MET A 329 16.33 -15.21 7.88
CA MET A 329 16.59 -13.81 8.19
C MET A 329 17.91 -13.29 7.59
N GLU A 330 18.87 -14.15 7.32
CA GLU A 330 20.14 -13.79 6.68
C GLU A 330 19.97 -13.11 5.33
N ASP A 331 18.92 -13.43 4.58
CA ASP A 331 18.65 -12.80 3.29
C ASP A 331 18.27 -11.32 3.43
N ALA A 332 17.68 -10.97 4.57
CA ALA A 332 17.35 -9.59 4.90
C ALA A 332 18.55 -8.74 5.30
N PHE A 333 19.68 -9.39 5.67
CA PHE A 333 20.86 -8.70 6.24
C PHE A 333 22.05 -8.61 5.30
N ARG A 334 22.10 -9.39 4.22
CA ARG A 334 23.25 -9.47 3.30
C ARG A 334 23.66 -8.14 2.65
N LYS A 335 22.82 -7.11 2.66
CA LYS A 335 23.06 -5.81 2.00
C LYS A 335 22.66 -4.60 2.86
N THR A 336 22.68 -4.73 4.19
CA THR A 336 22.13 -3.68 5.05
C THR A 336 23.12 -2.55 5.25
N ASP A 337 22.86 -1.39 4.66
CA ASP A 337 23.55 -0.12 4.94
C ASP A 337 23.38 0.29 6.41
N GLN A 338 24.31 1.11 6.91
CA GLN A 338 24.29 1.57 8.32
C GLN A 338 22.96 2.24 8.74
N LEU A 339 22.23 2.84 7.79
CA LEU A 339 20.92 3.43 8.03
C LEU A 339 19.84 2.41 8.40
N ALA A 340 19.94 1.18 7.91
CA ALA A 340 18.99 0.11 8.23
C ALA A 340 19.19 -0.48 9.66
N LYS A 341 20.36 -0.29 10.28
CA LYS A 341 20.64 -0.81 11.63
C LYS A 341 19.75 -0.18 12.70
N GLY A 342 19.55 1.13 12.65
CA GLY A 342 18.68 1.83 13.60
C GLY A 342 17.24 1.38 13.51
N TRP A 343 16.74 1.27 12.29
CA TRP A 343 15.39 0.82 12.00
C TRP A 343 15.16 -0.64 12.45
N PHE A 344 16.12 -1.53 12.20
CA PHE A 344 16.01 -2.93 12.60
C PHE A 344 16.06 -3.10 14.14
N ASN A 345 16.89 -2.33 14.81
CA ASN A 345 16.90 -2.29 16.27
C ASN A 345 15.52 -1.91 16.82
N GLN A 346 14.88 -0.90 16.21
CA GLN A 346 13.52 -0.49 16.58
C GLN A 346 12.50 -1.62 16.36
N LEU A 347 12.57 -2.33 15.22
CA LEU A 347 11.71 -3.48 14.96
C LEU A 347 11.84 -4.57 16.02
N LEU A 348 13.07 -4.88 16.47
CA LEU A 348 13.32 -5.88 17.51
C LEU A 348 12.90 -5.42 18.91
N GLU A 349 12.97 -4.13 19.21
CA GLU A 349 12.64 -3.57 20.53
C GLU A 349 11.15 -3.25 20.70
N GLU A 350 10.44 -2.93 19.62
CA GLU A 350 9.07 -2.42 19.66
C GLU A 350 8.03 -3.40 19.10
N ASN A 351 8.42 -4.60 18.63
CA ASN A 351 7.47 -5.56 18.08
C ASN A 351 6.34 -5.87 19.07
N GLN A 352 5.11 -5.84 18.57
CA GLN A 352 3.87 -5.99 19.33
C GLN A 352 3.55 -7.44 19.66
N ALA A 353 3.81 -8.33 18.69
CA ALA A 353 3.67 -9.78 18.85
C ALA A 353 5.06 -10.42 18.97
N PRO A 354 5.20 -11.52 19.73
CA PRO A 354 6.44 -12.29 19.77
C PRO A 354 6.86 -12.73 18.37
N VAL A 355 8.17 -12.62 18.08
CA VAL A 355 8.73 -13.04 16.80
C VAL A 355 9.71 -14.18 16.99
N ILE A 356 9.54 -15.22 16.17
CA ILE A 356 10.52 -16.30 16.02
C ILE A 356 11.31 -16.02 14.74
N TRP A 357 12.59 -15.73 14.90
CA TRP A 357 13.53 -15.50 13.81
C TRP A 357 14.29 -16.78 13.52
N ILE A 358 14.47 -17.13 12.26
CA ILE A 358 15.24 -18.30 11.86
C ILE A 358 16.41 -17.89 10.99
N SER A 359 17.60 -18.40 11.31
CA SER A 359 18.79 -18.24 10.49
C SER A 359 19.47 -19.59 10.23
N ASN A 360 19.98 -19.74 9.03
CA ASN A 360 20.85 -20.86 8.67
C ASN A 360 22.32 -20.57 8.97
N ASN A 361 22.68 -19.28 9.13
CA ASN A 361 24.04 -18.86 9.37
C ASN A 361 24.12 -17.67 10.36
N ILE A 362 24.29 -17.95 11.62
CA ILE A 362 24.39 -16.92 12.67
C ILE A 362 25.60 -15.98 12.49
N ARG A 363 26.63 -16.39 11.73
CA ARG A 363 27.79 -15.53 11.48
C ARG A 363 27.51 -14.37 10.55
N GLU A 364 26.43 -14.43 9.80
CA GLU A 364 25.96 -13.34 8.94
C GLU A 364 25.11 -12.32 9.70
N VAL A 365 24.70 -12.64 10.93
CA VAL A 365 23.92 -11.74 11.80
C VAL A 365 24.85 -10.81 12.56
N ASP A 366 24.63 -9.49 12.47
CA ASP A 366 25.45 -8.52 13.20
C ASP A 366 25.35 -8.78 14.73
N PRO A 367 26.49 -8.90 15.44
CA PRO A 367 26.52 -9.11 16.88
C PRO A 367 25.71 -8.08 17.70
N ALA A 368 25.54 -6.86 17.17
CA ALA A 368 24.71 -5.83 17.80
C ALA A 368 23.23 -6.25 17.91
N PHE A 369 22.74 -7.06 16.98
CA PHE A 369 21.36 -7.55 16.99
C PHE A 369 21.19 -8.75 17.94
N LEU A 370 22.22 -9.58 18.09
CA LEU A 370 22.15 -10.79 18.91
C LEU A 370 21.80 -10.53 20.39
N ARG A 371 21.98 -9.32 20.86
CA ARG A 371 21.65 -8.92 22.25
C ARG A 371 20.14 -8.74 22.49
N ARG A 372 19.32 -8.81 21.42
CA ARG A 372 17.87 -8.56 21.47
C ARG A 372 17.04 -9.83 21.30
N PHE A 373 17.72 -10.97 21.19
CA PHE A 373 17.12 -12.30 21.16
C PHE A 373 17.21 -13.02 22.48
#